data_6def9db07a22641e51e36f27c07e3914
#
_entry.id   6def9db07a22641e51e36f27c07e3914
#
_cell.length_a   1.000
_cell.length_b   1.000
_cell.length_c   1.000
_cell.angle_alpha   90.00
_cell.angle_beta   90.00
_cell.angle_gamma   90.00
#
_symmetry.space_group_name_H-M   'P 1'
#
loop_
_entity.id
_entity.type
_entity.pdbx_description
1 polymer ?
#
loop_
_entity_poly.entity_id
_entity_poly.type
_entity_poly.pdbx_seq_one_letter_code
_entity_poly.pdbx_strand_id
1 'polypeptide(L)'
;MEEKQQLLSLINNRINHVTDLIKEHDADAMIIFNQANYRYLTNFTGEEAQLILTAAGERTLLSDSRFAGQIKAQAPGEMDVVMKHSSDYEELTKALKKLNVKKVLVEGEFVSAAEFAKLKELNPDINFEMVEELVERVRNVKDELEIAALRKAIDISMESFKAILPMIKPGVKERAVGAKLDYLFKVNGGDGPDFDTIIASGVRSAWAHGVASDKEIEEGDMIVIDFGSFYHGYAADITRTVSLGKVDPEMHKIYDIVHEAQRRGIEAAVVGNTGHDVDKAARDYITEQGYGEYFGHGIGHGIGLEIHELCQPALPFRTTKLVNNMVHTVEPGIYLPDKGGVRIEDDILVHDQTPETLSTLPKDELISL
;
A
#
# COMPACT_ATOMS: atom_id res chain seq x y z
N MET A 1 17.51 -7.91 -22.16
CA MET A 1 16.95 -9.26 -22.38
C MET A 1 16.81 -10.02 -21.07
N GLU A 2 17.81 -9.98 -20.21
CA GLU A 2 17.84 -10.67 -18.89
C GLU A 2 16.73 -10.17 -17.94
N GLU A 3 16.58 -8.86 -17.78
CA GLU A 3 15.51 -8.27 -16.95
C GLU A 3 14.09 -8.66 -17.39
N LYS A 4 13.84 -8.65 -18.69
CA LYS A 4 12.53 -9.07 -19.23
C LYS A 4 12.24 -10.55 -18.99
N GLN A 5 13.29 -11.38 -19.00
CA GLN A 5 13.17 -12.80 -18.75
C GLN A 5 12.96 -13.10 -17.28
N GLN A 6 13.61 -12.34 -16.38
CA GLN A 6 13.40 -12.38 -14.94
C GLN A 6 11.95 -11.97 -14.60
N LEU A 7 11.48 -10.82 -15.10
CA LEU A 7 10.11 -10.36 -14.90
C LEU A 7 9.08 -11.41 -15.36
N LEU A 8 9.27 -12.00 -16.54
CA LEU A 8 8.37 -13.05 -17.04
C LEU A 8 8.36 -14.27 -16.11
N SER A 9 9.51 -14.68 -15.58
CA SER A 9 9.62 -15.80 -14.64
C SER A 9 8.83 -15.52 -13.36
N LEU A 10 8.95 -14.32 -12.79
CA LEU A 10 8.23 -13.93 -11.57
C LEU A 10 6.72 -13.82 -11.83
N ILE A 11 6.29 -13.24 -12.93
CA ILE A 11 4.87 -13.21 -13.31
C ILE A 11 4.31 -14.62 -13.42
N ASN A 12 5.03 -15.56 -14.03
CA ASN A 12 4.59 -16.94 -14.13
C ASN A 12 4.47 -17.61 -12.74
N ASN A 13 5.38 -17.32 -11.81
CA ASN A 13 5.27 -17.79 -10.44
C ASN A 13 4.04 -17.22 -9.72
N ARG A 14 3.77 -15.92 -9.87
CA ARG A 14 2.57 -15.26 -9.35
C ARG A 14 1.28 -15.90 -9.89
N ILE A 15 1.25 -16.14 -11.21
CA ILE A 15 0.13 -16.83 -11.88
C ILE A 15 -0.06 -18.23 -11.30
N ASN A 16 1.00 -19.01 -11.12
CA ASN A 16 0.91 -20.36 -10.56
C ASN A 16 0.27 -20.34 -9.16
N HIS A 17 0.71 -19.44 -8.28
CA HIS A 17 0.13 -19.30 -6.94
C HIS A 17 -1.36 -18.94 -7.00
N VAL A 18 -1.77 -17.98 -7.85
CA VAL A 18 -3.18 -17.62 -7.99
C VAL A 18 -3.99 -18.77 -8.60
N THR A 19 -3.46 -19.48 -9.59
CA THR A 19 -4.18 -20.63 -10.19
C THR A 19 -4.36 -21.78 -9.20
N ASP A 20 -3.43 -21.99 -8.29
CA ASP A 20 -3.58 -23.00 -7.24
C ASP A 20 -4.73 -22.61 -6.29
N LEU A 21 -4.85 -21.34 -5.92
CA LEU A 21 -6.01 -20.85 -5.15
C LEU A 21 -7.33 -20.98 -5.92
N ILE A 22 -7.34 -20.70 -7.23
CA ILE A 22 -8.54 -20.93 -8.08
C ILE A 22 -8.97 -22.40 -8.04
N LYS A 23 -8.02 -23.32 -8.10
CA LYS A 23 -8.29 -24.78 -8.03
C LYS A 23 -8.80 -25.22 -6.66
N GLU A 24 -8.32 -24.61 -5.56
CA GLU A 24 -8.83 -24.86 -4.20
C GLU A 24 -10.33 -24.55 -4.06
N HIS A 25 -10.83 -23.62 -4.87
CA HIS A 25 -12.26 -23.29 -4.98
C HIS A 25 -13.04 -24.20 -5.96
N ASP A 26 -12.42 -25.24 -6.55
CA ASP A 26 -13.01 -26.04 -7.63
C ASP A 26 -13.55 -25.16 -8.78
N ALA A 27 -12.87 -24.08 -9.12
CA ALA A 27 -13.25 -23.13 -10.15
C ALA A 27 -12.41 -23.28 -11.42
N ASP A 28 -13.03 -22.96 -12.58
CA ASP A 28 -12.37 -23.03 -13.89
C ASP A 28 -11.56 -21.78 -14.19
N ALA A 29 -11.98 -20.62 -13.67
CA ALA A 29 -11.35 -19.33 -13.91
C ALA A 29 -11.70 -18.31 -12.82
N MET A 30 -10.99 -17.17 -12.84
CA MET A 30 -11.29 -15.97 -12.06
C MET A 30 -11.34 -14.76 -12.98
N ILE A 31 -12.28 -13.84 -12.74
CA ILE A 31 -12.30 -12.51 -13.37
C ILE A 31 -11.73 -11.52 -12.37
N ILE A 32 -10.72 -10.79 -12.82
CA ILE A 32 -9.96 -9.82 -12.03
C ILE A 32 -10.26 -8.42 -12.56
N PHE A 33 -10.79 -7.56 -11.72
CA PHE A 33 -11.18 -6.18 -12.01
C PHE A 33 -10.21 -5.18 -11.38
N ASN A 34 -9.63 -5.50 -10.21
CA ASN A 34 -8.69 -4.63 -9.54
C ASN A 34 -7.45 -4.38 -10.40
N GLN A 35 -7.14 -3.10 -10.62
CA GLN A 35 -5.99 -2.66 -11.40
C GLN A 35 -4.66 -3.19 -10.83
N ALA A 36 -4.48 -3.15 -9.53
CA ALA A 36 -3.27 -3.67 -8.88
C ALA A 36 -3.12 -5.17 -9.15
N ASN A 37 -4.23 -5.95 -9.10
CA ASN A 37 -4.21 -7.38 -9.32
C ASN A 37 -3.93 -7.76 -10.78
N TYR A 38 -4.59 -7.13 -11.78
CA TYR A 38 -4.26 -7.46 -13.16
C TYR A 38 -2.86 -6.94 -13.56
N ARG A 39 -2.41 -5.82 -13.01
CA ARG A 39 -1.03 -5.34 -13.15
C ARG A 39 -0.02 -6.34 -12.59
N TYR A 40 -0.26 -6.88 -11.39
CA TYR A 40 0.56 -7.89 -10.73
C TYR A 40 0.77 -9.14 -11.58
N LEU A 41 -0.29 -9.56 -12.31
CA LEU A 41 -0.32 -10.77 -13.13
C LEU A 41 0.03 -10.56 -14.60
N THR A 42 0.13 -9.31 -15.07
CA THR A 42 0.39 -9.00 -16.48
C THR A 42 1.46 -7.92 -16.72
N ASN A 43 1.84 -7.18 -15.69
CA ASN A 43 2.65 -5.96 -15.77
C ASN A 43 2.01 -4.82 -16.60
N PHE A 44 0.73 -4.95 -16.97
CA PHE A 44 0.01 -3.88 -17.67
C PHE A 44 -0.44 -2.79 -16.68
N THR A 45 -0.06 -1.53 -16.93
CA THR A 45 -0.30 -0.39 -16.03
C THR A 45 -1.48 0.49 -16.43
N GLY A 46 -2.16 0.18 -17.55
CA GLY A 46 -3.34 0.94 -17.96
C GLY A 46 -4.51 0.73 -17.01
N GLU A 47 -5.39 1.71 -16.93
CA GLU A 47 -6.48 1.79 -15.94
C GLU A 47 -7.81 1.15 -16.42
N GLU A 48 -7.88 0.73 -17.67
CA GLU A 48 -9.10 0.22 -18.30
C GLU A 48 -8.90 -1.22 -18.80
N ALA A 49 -8.96 -2.19 -17.87
CA ALA A 49 -8.89 -3.60 -18.25
C ALA A 49 -9.66 -4.52 -17.29
N GLN A 50 -9.97 -5.72 -17.77
CA GLN A 50 -10.34 -6.87 -16.97
C GLN A 50 -9.48 -8.05 -17.41
N LEU A 51 -9.04 -8.86 -16.46
CA LEU A 51 -8.26 -10.06 -16.74
C LEU A 51 -9.09 -11.31 -16.39
N ILE A 52 -9.20 -12.24 -17.34
CA ILE A 52 -9.67 -13.59 -17.04
C ILE A 52 -8.42 -14.47 -16.92
N LEU A 53 -8.26 -15.11 -15.77
CA LEU A 53 -7.22 -16.09 -15.51
C LEU A 53 -7.86 -17.46 -15.30
N THR A 54 -7.55 -18.42 -16.16
CA THR A 54 -8.06 -19.80 -16.02
C THR A 54 -7.24 -20.58 -14.98
N ALA A 55 -7.83 -21.65 -14.42
CA ALA A 55 -7.12 -22.58 -13.54
C ALA A 55 -5.93 -23.30 -14.23
N ALA A 56 -5.88 -23.27 -15.56
CA ALA A 56 -4.75 -23.76 -16.37
C ALA A 56 -3.64 -22.71 -16.56
N GLY A 57 -3.83 -21.46 -16.10
CA GLY A 57 -2.87 -20.37 -16.25
C GLY A 57 -3.00 -19.57 -17.54
N GLU A 58 -4.01 -19.84 -18.37
CA GLU A 58 -4.29 -19.03 -19.55
C GLU A 58 -4.83 -17.66 -19.15
N ARG A 59 -4.32 -16.62 -19.79
CA ARG A 59 -4.69 -15.23 -19.54
C ARG A 59 -5.43 -14.64 -20.72
N THR A 60 -6.57 -14.02 -20.48
CA THR A 60 -7.29 -13.19 -21.46
C THR A 60 -7.48 -11.80 -20.89
N LEU A 61 -6.76 -10.81 -21.44
CA LEU A 61 -6.88 -9.40 -21.06
C LEU A 61 -7.86 -8.69 -21.99
N LEU A 62 -8.94 -8.17 -21.42
CA LEU A 62 -9.91 -7.33 -22.12
C LEU A 62 -9.55 -5.86 -21.85
N SER A 63 -9.37 -5.08 -22.90
CA SER A 63 -9.08 -3.65 -22.79
C SER A 63 -9.57 -2.92 -24.05
N ASP A 64 -9.44 -1.62 -24.10
CA ASP A 64 -9.83 -0.87 -25.30
C ASP A 64 -8.63 -0.51 -26.20
N SER A 65 -8.95 -0.02 -27.39
CA SER A 65 -7.96 0.26 -28.42
C SER A 65 -6.94 1.34 -28.07
N ARG A 66 -7.24 2.21 -27.09
CA ARG A 66 -6.31 3.25 -26.59
C ARG A 66 -5.05 2.62 -25.99
N PHE A 67 -5.18 1.44 -25.40
CA PHE A 67 -4.10 0.74 -24.70
C PHE A 67 -3.37 -0.32 -25.53
N ALA A 68 -3.75 -0.58 -26.80
CA ALA A 68 -3.15 -1.65 -27.62
C ALA A 68 -1.61 -1.57 -27.72
N GLY A 69 -1.08 -0.37 -27.89
CA GLY A 69 0.38 -0.14 -27.95
C GLY A 69 1.07 -0.36 -26.60
N GLN A 70 0.43 0.07 -25.53
CA GLN A 70 0.94 -0.05 -24.17
C GLN A 70 0.96 -1.51 -23.71
N ILE A 71 -0.11 -2.28 -23.94
CA ILE A 71 -0.16 -3.71 -23.64
C ILE A 71 0.98 -4.45 -24.33
N LYS A 72 1.18 -4.20 -25.64
CA LYS A 72 2.26 -4.82 -26.40
C LYS A 72 3.66 -4.50 -25.87
N ALA A 73 3.85 -3.29 -25.33
CA ALA A 73 5.13 -2.85 -24.78
C ALA A 73 5.41 -3.41 -23.38
N GLN A 74 4.40 -3.46 -22.53
CA GLN A 74 4.54 -3.73 -21.11
C GLN A 74 4.31 -5.19 -20.71
N ALA A 75 3.29 -5.84 -21.28
CA ALA A 75 2.87 -7.18 -20.86
C ALA A 75 3.78 -8.25 -21.48
N PRO A 76 4.60 -8.97 -20.68
CA PRO A 76 5.43 -10.04 -21.19
C PRO A 76 4.67 -11.37 -21.28
N GLY A 77 5.15 -12.24 -22.16
CA GLY A 77 4.64 -13.61 -22.31
C GLY A 77 3.39 -13.72 -23.18
N GLU A 78 2.91 -14.97 -23.31
CA GLU A 78 1.71 -15.26 -24.09
C GLU A 78 0.44 -14.91 -23.31
N MET A 79 -0.45 -14.17 -23.96
CA MET A 79 -1.72 -13.75 -23.41
C MET A 79 -2.67 -13.39 -24.55
N ASP A 80 -3.89 -13.88 -24.50
CA ASP A 80 -4.95 -13.41 -25.39
C ASP A 80 -5.32 -11.96 -25.04
N VAL A 81 -5.37 -11.08 -26.05
CA VAL A 81 -5.79 -9.68 -25.87
C VAL A 81 -7.04 -9.42 -26.67
N VAL A 82 -8.12 -9.06 -25.99
CA VAL A 82 -9.41 -8.72 -26.59
C VAL A 82 -9.59 -7.21 -26.54
N MET A 83 -9.63 -6.57 -27.72
CA MET A 83 -10.00 -5.16 -27.83
C MET A 83 -11.52 -5.05 -27.79
N LYS A 84 -12.03 -4.34 -26.80
CA LYS A 84 -13.47 -4.16 -26.58
C LYS A 84 -14.10 -3.34 -27.71
N HIS A 85 -15.22 -3.80 -28.24
CA HIS A 85 -16.03 -3.12 -29.24
C HIS A 85 -17.48 -2.89 -28.76
N SER A 86 -17.85 -3.45 -27.61
CA SER A 86 -19.13 -3.31 -26.94
C SER A 86 -18.94 -3.09 -25.45
N SER A 87 -19.98 -3.25 -24.66
CA SER A 87 -19.86 -3.10 -23.19
C SER A 87 -18.93 -4.17 -22.60
N ASP A 88 -18.28 -3.85 -21.50
CA ASP A 88 -17.35 -4.73 -20.79
C ASP A 88 -17.97 -6.11 -20.50
N TYR A 89 -19.22 -6.12 -20.07
CA TYR A 89 -19.93 -7.37 -19.72
C TYR A 89 -20.28 -8.23 -20.93
N GLU A 90 -20.55 -7.63 -22.08
CA GLU A 90 -20.78 -8.38 -23.32
C GLU A 90 -19.47 -9.01 -23.84
N GLU A 91 -18.36 -8.27 -23.76
CA GLU A 91 -17.05 -8.81 -24.17
C GLU A 91 -16.55 -9.86 -23.17
N LEU A 92 -16.73 -9.67 -21.85
CA LEU A 92 -16.49 -10.72 -20.86
C LEU A 92 -17.31 -11.98 -21.14
N THR A 93 -18.61 -11.82 -21.44
CA THR A 93 -19.49 -12.94 -21.81
C THR A 93 -18.99 -13.71 -23.02
N LYS A 94 -18.52 -13.02 -24.08
CA LYS A 94 -17.95 -13.66 -25.26
C LYS A 94 -16.66 -14.43 -24.93
N ALA A 95 -15.78 -13.84 -24.12
CA ALA A 95 -14.53 -14.47 -23.69
C ALA A 95 -14.79 -15.72 -22.82
N LEU A 96 -15.69 -15.64 -21.83
CA LEU A 96 -16.08 -16.77 -20.96
C LEU A 96 -16.67 -17.93 -21.78
N LYS A 97 -17.52 -17.63 -22.76
CA LYS A 97 -18.06 -18.64 -23.68
C LYS A 97 -16.98 -19.32 -24.54
N LYS A 98 -16.01 -18.54 -25.05
CA LYS A 98 -14.86 -19.07 -25.80
C LYS A 98 -14.03 -20.03 -24.93
N LEU A 99 -13.82 -19.69 -23.66
CA LEU A 99 -13.08 -20.50 -22.69
C LEU A 99 -13.85 -21.73 -22.18
N ASN A 100 -15.18 -21.79 -22.43
CA ASN A 100 -16.06 -22.89 -22.03
C ASN A 100 -16.04 -23.19 -20.51
N VAL A 101 -15.92 -22.16 -19.67
CA VAL A 101 -15.88 -22.26 -18.22
C VAL A 101 -17.29 -22.44 -17.61
N LYS A 102 -17.39 -23.08 -16.46
CA LYS A 102 -18.65 -23.38 -15.76
C LYS A 102 -18.73 -22.76 -14.38
N LYS A 103 -17.61 -22.68 -13.66
CA LYS A 103 -17.52 -22.02 -12.37
C LYS A 103 -16.43 -20.95 -12.43
N VAL A 104 -16.81 -19.70 -12.08
CA VAL A 104 -15.94 -18.53 -12.21
C VAL A 104 -15.93 -17.75 -10.91
N LEU A 105 -14.73 -17.49 -10.39
CA LEU A 105 -14.52 -16.62 -9.25
C LEU A 105 -14.54 -15.13 -9.68
N VAL A 106 -15.00 -14.26 -8.80
CA VAL A 106 -15.09 -12.82 -9.03
C VAL A 106 -14.60 -12.09 -7.77
N GLU A 107 -13.82 -11.06 -7.92
CA GLU A 107 -13.36 -10.22 -6.81
C GLU A 107 -14.53 -9.50 -6.15
N GLY A 108 -14.92 -9.93 -4.94
CA GLY A 108 -16.09 -9.41 -4.24
C GLY A 108 -15.98 -7.96 -3.82
N GLU A 109 -14.77 -7.49 -3.52
CA GLU A 109 -14.49 -6.12 -3.09
C GLU A 109 -14.51 -5.10 -4.24
N PHE A 110 -14.32 -5.56 -5.48
CA PHE A 110 -14.14 -4.69 -6.66
C PHE A 110 -15.30 -4.72 -7.64
N VAL A 111 -16.34 -5.50 -7.35
CA VAL A 111 -17.54 -5.62 -8.20
C VAL A 111 -18.77 -5.20 -7.42
N SER A 112 -19.49 -4.21 -7.94
CA SER A 112 -20.75 -3.79 -7.34
C SER A 112 -21.83 -4.89 -7.47
N ALA A 113 -22.83 -4.86 -6.59
CA ALA A 113 -23.96 -5.78 -6.67
C ALA A 113 -24.71 -5.73 -8.02
N ALA A 114 -24.76 -4.54 -8.65
CA ALA A 114 -25.40 -4.36 -9.96
C ALA A 114 -24.59 -5.04 -11.07
N GLU A 115 -23.27 -4.90 -11.03
CA GLU A 115 -22.35 -5.53 -11.98
C GLU A 115 -22.37 -7.05 -11.86
N PHE A 116 -22.34 -7.56 -10.64
CA PHE A 116 -22.44 -9.00 -10.40
C PHE A 116 -23.76 -9.57 -10.89
N ALA A 117 -24.87 -8.86 -10.64
CA ALA A 117 -26.19 -9.26 -11.16
C ALA A 117 -26.20 -9.29 -12.69
N LYS A 118 -25.54 -8.33 -13.34
CA LYS A 118 -25.43 -8.26 -14.81
C LYS A 118 -24.58 -9.39 -15.38
N LEU A 119 -23.47 -9.75 -14.75
CA LEU A 119 -22.67 -10.93 -15.12
C LEU A 119 -23.53 -12.22 -15.11
N LYS A 120 -24.30 -12.41 -14.06
CA LYS A 120 -25.19 -13.59 -13.92
C LYS A 120 -26.32 -13.60 -14.95
N GLU A 121 -26.93 -12.43 -15.21
CA GLU A 121 -28.00 -12.29 -16.22
C GLU A 121 -27.51 -12.69 -17.63
N LEU A 122 -26.31 -12.25 -18.01
CA LEU A 122 -25.73 -12.52 -19.34
C LEU A 122 -25.15 -13.93 -19.49
N ASN A 123 -24.89 -14.61 -18.38
CA ASN A 123 -24.24 -15.92 -18.33
C ASN A 123 -24.98 -16.89 -17.40
N PRO A 124 -26.26 -17.26 -17.71
CA PRO A 124 -27.09 -18.06 -16.80
C PRO A 124 -26.57 -19.49 -16.57
N ASP A 125 -25.69 -19.98 -17.45
CA ASP A 125 -25.10 -21.33 -17.38
C ASP A 125 -23.76 -21.37 -16.61
N ILE A 126 -23.30 -20.21 -16.10
CA ILE A 126 -22.05 -20.09 -15.33
C ILE A 126 -22.40 -19.89 -13.85
N ASN A 127 -21.76 -20.66 -12.99
CA ASN A 127 -21.82 -20.46 -11.54
C ASN A 127 -20.76 -19.44 -11.13
N PHE A 128 -21.18 -18.22 -10.76
CA PHE A 128 -20.28 -17.18 -10.24
C PHE A 128 -20.23 -17.24 -8.72
N GLU A 129 -19.02 -17.26 -8.17
CA GLU A 129 -18.71 -17.19 -6.74
C GLU A 129 -17.89 -15.93 -6.46
N MET A 130 -18.35 -15.09 -5.53
CA MET A 130 -17.55 -13.97 -5.03
C MET A 130 -16.51 -14.49 -4.04
N VAL A 131 -15.27 -14.03 -4.19
CA VAL A 131 -14.16 -14.33 -3.28
C VAL A 131 -13.52 -13.04 -2.79
N GLU A 132 -12.94 -13.09 -1.62
CA GLU A 132 -12.29 -11.97 -0.97
C GLU A 132 -10.78 -12.23 -0.84
N GLU A 133 -9.98 -11.20 -1.06
CA GLU A 133 -8.52 -11.19 -0.83
C GLU A 133 -7.75 -12.35 -1.51
N LEU A 134 -8.23 -12.91 -2.65
CA LEU A 134 -7.59 -14.10 -3.24
C LEU A 134 -6.23 -13.76 -3.86
N VAL A 135 -6.16 -12.75 -4.73
CA VAL A 135 -4.91 -12.31 -5.36
C VAL A 135 -4.04 -11.57 -4.34
N GLU A 136 -4.66 -10.82 -3.45
CA GLU A 136 -4.02 -10.05 -2.38
C GLU A 136 -3.24 -10.94 -1.41
N ARG A 137 -3.69 -12.16 -1.13
CA ARG A 137 -2.93 -13.15 -0.34
C ARG A 137 -1.59 -13.49 -0.99
N VAL A 138 -1.53 -13.56 -2.32
CA VAL A 138 -0.29 -13.80 -3.04
C VAL A 138 0.57 -12.53 -3.05
N ARG A 139 -0.03 -11.35 -3.29
CA ARG A 139 0.64 -10.05 -3.27
C ARG A 139 1.25 -9.71 -1.90
N ASN A 140 0.67 -10.23 -0.82
CA ASN A 140 1.15 -9.96 0.53
C ASN A 140 2.59 -10.42 0.77
N VAL A 141 3.04 -11.47 0.06
CA VAL A 141 4.42 -11.96 0.08
C VAL A 141 5.17 -11.46 -1.16
N LYS A 142 6.06 -10.50 -0.97
CA LYS A 142 6.74 -9.81 -2.06
C LYS A 142 7.87 -10.64 -2.66
N ASP A 143 7.98 -10.59 -3.97
CA ASP A 143 9.15 -11.12 -4.66
C ASP A 143 10.32 -10.09 -4.70
N GLU A 144 11.45 -10.51 -5.24
CA GLU A 144 12.68 -9.70 -5.26
C GLU A 144 12.54 -8.40 -6.06
N LEU A 145 11.77 -8.38 -7.16
CA LEU A 145 11.55 -7.16 -7.95
C LEU A 145 10.59 -6.20 -7.24
N GLU A 146 9.60 -6.73 -6.53
CA GLU A 146 8.69 -5.93 -5.72
C GLU A 146 9.43 -5.25 -4.57
N ILE A 147 10.27 -6.01 -3.83
CA ILE A 147 11.11 -5.46 -2.76
C ILE A 147 12.08 -4.39 -3.31
N ALA A 148 12.66 -4.61 -4.47
CA ALA A 148 13.54 -3.62 -5.09
C ALA A 148 12.80 -2.33 -5.49
N ALA A 149 11.55 -2.45 -5.98
CA ALA A 149 10.71 -1.30 -6.30
C ALA A 149 10.28 -0.52 -5.04
N LEU A 150 9.87 -1.22 -3.98
CA LEU A 150 9.57 -0.63 -2.66
C LEU A 150 10.77 0.14 -2.10
N ARG A 151 11.96 -0.47 -2.07
CA ARG A 151 13.19 0.20 -1.63
C ARG A 151 13.44 1.49 -2.41
N LYS A 152 13.20 1.46 -3.73
CA LYS A 152 13.40 2.66 -4.57
C LYS A 152 12.37 3.75 -4.29
N ALA A 153 11.10 3.39 -4.08
CA ALA A 153 10.05 4.32 -3.64
C ALA A 153 10.41 5.00 -2.31
N ILE A 154 10.88 4.19 -1.35
CA ILE A 154 11.34 4.64 -0.03
C ILE A 154 12.55 5.59 -0.16
N ASP A 155 13.55 5.24 -0.98
CA ASP A 155 14.72 6.10 -1.22
C ASP A 155 14.32 7.47 -1.78
N ILE A 156 13.42 7.48 -2.78
CA ILE A 156 12.88 8.71 -3.38
C ILE A 156 12.16 9.56 -2.32
N SER A 157 11.36 8.93 -1.50
CA SER A 157 10.61 9.59 -0.41
C SER A 157 11.57 10.19 0.63
N MET A 158 12.56 9.42 1.07
CA MET A 158 13.55 9.88 2.04
C MET A 158 14.41 11.06 1.53
N GLU A 159 14.86 11.01 0.28
CA GLU A 159 15.65 12.11 -0.31
C GLU A 159 14.78 13.36 -0.48
N SER A 160 13.51 13.20 -0.83
CA SER A 160 12.57 14.32 -0.94
C SER A 160 12.28 14.97 0.41
N PHE A 161 12.11 14.17 1.47
CA PHE A 161 11.95 14.66 2.84
C PHE A 161 13.17 15.49 3.29
N LYS A 162 14.38 14.97 3.12
CA LYS A 162 15.61 15.72 3.47
C LYS A 162 15.68 17.08 2.76
N ALA A 163 15.24 17.13 1.50
CA ALA A 163 15.29 18.33 0.69
C ALA A 163 14.26 19.40 1.09
N ILE A 164 13.13 19.02 1.74
CA ILE A 164 12.12 20.01 2.18
C ILE A 164 12.40 20.60 3.56
N LEU A 165 13.18 19.96 4.42
CA LEU A 165 13.42 20.42 5.78
C LEU A 165 13.87 21.89 5.86
N PRO A 166 14.83 22.38 5.01
CA PRO A 166 15.24 23.78 5.06
C PRO A 166 14.17 24.79 4.67
N MET A 167 13.07 24.33 4.05
CA MET A 167 11.95 25.18 3.66
C MET A 167 10.97 25.41 4.82
N ILE A 168 10.97 24.55 5.82
CA ILE A 168 10.07 24.64 6.98
C ILE A 168 10.56 25.78 7.88
N LYS A 169 9.79 26.87 7.88
CA LYS A 169 10.11 28.11 8.61
C LYS A 169 8.82 28.78 9.08
N PRO A 170 8.87 29.65 10.11
CA PRO A 170 7.70 30.41 10.53
C PRO A 170 7.08 31.18 9.38
N GLY A 171 5.74 31.12 9.25
CA GLY A 171 4.95 31.78 8.20
C GLY A 171 4.86 31.01 6.88
N VAL A 172 5.53 29.88 6.72
CA VAL A 172 5.35 29.00 5.55
C VAL A 172 4.07 28.19 5.75
N LYS A 173 3.24 28.11 4.72
CA LYS A 173 2.01 27.32 4.75
C LYS A 173 2.32 25.81 4.62
N GLU A 174 1.60 24.98 5.36
CA GLU A 174 1.68 23.52 5.25
C GLU A 174 1.54 23.06 3.79
N ARG A 175 0.55 23.61 3.06
CA ARG A 175 0.32 23.32 1.63
C ARG A 175 1.54 23.61 0.75
N ALA A 176 2.32 24.64 1.06
CA ALA A 176 3.51 24.94 0.28
C ALA A 176 4.60 23.89 0.48
N VAL A 177 4.71 23.33 1.69
CA VAL A 177 5.63 22.23 2.01
C VAL A 177 5.20 20.96 1.31
N GLY A 178 3.90 20.58 1.42
CA GLY A 178 3.34 19.38 0.75
C GLY A 178 3.51 19.43 -0.76
N ALA A 179 3.11 20.54 -1.41
CA ALA A 179 3.27 20.71 -2.86
C ALA A 179 4.74 20.63 -3.32
N LYS A 180 5.68 21.08 -2.48
CA LYS A 180 7.10 20.95 -2.78
C LYS A 180 7.56 19.50 -2.67
N LEU A 181 7.05 18.75 -1.71
CA LEU A 181 7.35 17.34 -1.52
C LEU A 181 6.84 16.52 -2.72
N ASP A 182 5.59 16.72 -3.14
CA ASP A 182 5.00 16.08 -4.32
C ASP A 182 5.79 16.36 -5.62
N TYR A 183 6.26 17.61 -5.77
CA TYR A 183 7.15 17.98 -6.89
C TYR A 183 8.46 17.20 -6.82
N LEU A 184 9.06 17.08 -5.62
CA LEU A 184 10.34 16.39 -5.44
C LEU A 184 10.22 14.90 -5.71
N PHE A 185 9.14 14.23 -5.36
CA PHE A 185 8.91 12.84 -5.73
C PHE A 185 9.06 12.62 -7.23
N LYS A 186 8.40 13.45 -8.04
CA LYS A 186 8.44 13.34 -9.50
C LYS A 186 9.81 13.65 -10.09
N VAL A 187 10.51 14.68 -9.61
CA VAL A 187 11.83 15.04 -10.16
C VAL A 187 12.93 14.08 -9.71
N ASN A 188 12.74 13.38 -8.58
CA ASN A 188 13.63 12.34 -8.11
C ASN A 188 13.35 10.96 -8.74
N GLY A 189 12.40 10.88 -9.68
CA GLY A 189 12.12 9.69 -10.49
C GLY A 189 10.99 8.80 -9.99
N GLY A 190 10.20 9.27 -9.02
CA GLY A 190 8.95 8.61 -8.61
C GLY A 190 7.79 8.89 -9.57
N ASP A 191 6.75 8.08 -9.48
CA ASP A 191 5.53 8.26 -10.26
C ASP A 191 4.66 9.43 -9.73
N GLY A 192 4.84 9.81 -8.46
CA GLY A 192 4.13 10.87 -7.74
C GLY A 192 3.79 10.46 -6.32
N PRO A 193 3.04 11.28 -5.56
CA PRO A 193 2.57 10.92 -4.23
C PRO A 193 1.60 9.73 -4.32
N ASP A 194 1.60 8.89 -3.32
CA ASP A 194 0.74 7.72 -3.22
C ASP A 194 -0.56 7.99 -2.43
N PHE A 195 -0.55 9.07 -1.65
CA PHE A 195 -1.72 9.66 -0.98
C PHE A 195 -1.58 11.19 -0.88
N ASP A 196 -2.61 11.85 -0.40
CA ASP A 196 -2.59 13.29 -0.13
C ASP A 196 -1.59 13.59 1.00
N THR A 197 -0.44 14.17 0.67
CA THR A 197 0.65 14.45 1.61
C THR A 197 0.16 15.17 2.85
N ILE A 198 0.44 14.61 4.03
CA ILE A 198 0.09 15.18 5.32
C ILE A 198 1.23 16.08 5.80
N ILE A 199 0.90 17.35 6.03
CA ILE A 199 1.73 18.30 6.77
C ILE A 199 0.80 18.92 7.80
N ALA A 200 0.87 18.43 9.04
CA ALA A 200 0.00 18.88 10.11
C ALA A 200 0.83 19.50 11.23
N SER A 201 0.66 20.80 11.46
CA SER A 201 1.48 21.57 12.39
C SER A 201 0.70 22.12 13.59
N GLY A 202 1.36 22.25 14.74
CA GLY A 202 0.79 22.71 16.00
C GLY A 202 -0.38 21.83 16.44
N VAL A 203 -1.51 22.44 16.80
CA VAL A 203 -2.72 21.71 17.22
C VAL A 203 -3.22 20.73 16.15
N ARG A 204 -3.01 21.06 14.84
CA ARG A 204 -3.43 20.17 13.75
C ARG A 204 -2.62 18.87 13.68
N SER A 205 -1.43 18.82 14.30
CA SER A 205 -0.66 17.56 14.37
C SER A 205 -1.39 16.47 15.18
N ALA A 206 -2.42 16.82 15.96
CA ALA A 206 -3.33 15.88 16.59
C ALA A 206 -4.37 15.26 15.62
N TRP A 207 -4.40 15.68 14.36
CA TRP A 207 -5.29 15.09 13.35
C TRP A 207 -4.51 14.03 12.57
N ALA A 208 -4.81 12.77 12.82
CA ALA A 208 -4.07 11.65 12.19
C ALA A 208 -4.02 11.77 10.66
N HIS A 209 -5.11 12.25 10.01
CA HIS A 209 -5.20 12.52 8.57
C HIS A 209 -5.22 14.03 8.27
N GLY A 210 -4.31 14.79 8.90
CA GLY A 210 -4.20 16.24 8.76
C GLY A 210 -3.55 16.67 7.45
N VAL A 211 -4.21 16.43 6.30
CA VAL A 211 -3.74 16.85 4.97
C VAL A 211 -3.30 18.32 4.98
N ALA A 212 -2.22 18.61 4.26
CA ALA A 212 -1.58 19.93 4.20
C ALA A 212 -2.56 21.05 3.87
N SER A 213 -2.63 22.06 4.73
CA SER A 213 -3.64 23.14 4.69
C SER A 213 -3.03 24.53 4.44
N ASP A 214 -3.87 25.56 4.51
CA ASP A 214 -3.43 26.94 4.47
C ASP A 214 -2.90 27.49 5.82
N LYS A 215 -2.85 26.65 6.89
CA LYS A 215 -2.22 27.05 8.15
C LYS A 215 -0.76 27.40 7.91
N GLU A 216 -0.34 28.51 8.48
CA GLU A 216 1.07 28.91 8.55
C GLU A 216 1.72 28.17 9.72
N ILE A 217 2.91 27.61 9.48
CA ILE A 217 3.72 26.95 10.50
C ILE A 217 4.29 28.03 11.42
N GLU A 218 4.25 27.78 12.74
CA GLU A 218 4.63 28.74 13.77
C GLU A 218 5.78 28.20 14.62
N GLU A 219 6.51 29.10 15.24
CA GLU A 219 7.54 28.75 16.23
C GLU A 219 6.90 27.98 17.40
N GLY A 220 7.48 26.86 17.78
CA GLY A 220 6.95 25.96 18.80
C GLY A 220 6.02 24.86 18.30
N ASP A 221 5.71 24.83 16.99
CA ASP A 221 4.89 23.77 16.42
C ASP A 221 5.62 22.40 16.42
N MET A 222 4.93 21.36 16.84
CA MET A 222 5.20 19.99 16.36
C MET A 222 4.59 19.85 14.96
N ILE A 223 5.30 19.19 14.06
CA ILE A 223 4.88 19.05 12.67
C ILE A 223 4.95 17.57 12.31
N VAL A 224 3.80 16.94 12.14
CA VAL A 224 3.69 15.60 11.56
C VAL A 224 3.78 15.74 10.05
N ILE A 225 4.76 15.07 9.47
CA ILE A 225 5.01 14.99 8.04
C ILE A 225 4.89 13.53 7.65
N ASP A 226 3.81 13.20 6.95
CA ASP A 226 3.48 11.86 6.52
C ASP A 226 3.37 11.85 4.99
N PHE A 227 4.17 11.01 4.37
CA PHE A 227 4.48 11.12 2.95
C PHE A 227 4.99 9.82 2.37
N GLY A 228 4.65 9.62 1.11
CA GLY A 228 5.17 8.52 0.32
C GLY A 228 5.11 8.80 -1.18
N SER A 229 5.90 8.09 -1.93
CA SER A 229 5.95 8.15 -3.39
C SER A 229 5.72 6.78 -3.98
N PHE A 230 4.96 6.71 -5.06
CA PHE A 230 5.01 5.55 -5.94
C PHE A 230 6.31 5.52 -6.75
N TYR A 231 6.86 4.32 -6.92
CA TYR A 231 7.86 4.02 -7.93
C TYR A 231 7.51 2.71 -8.62
N HIS A 232 7.35 2.77 -9.94
CA HIS A 232 6.82 1.64 -10.73
C HIS A 232 5.56 1.04 -10.07
N GLY A 233 4.69 1.93 -9.52
CA GLY A 233 3.43 1.64 -8.85
C GLY A 233 3.53 0.96 -7.49
N TYR A 234 4.72 0.79 -6.92
CA TYR A 234 4.91 0.37 -5.53
C TYR A 234 5.02 1.59 -4.64
N ALA A 235 4.25 1.59 -3.56
CA ALA A 235 4.13 2.68 -2.61
C ALA A 235 5.24 2.63 -1.54
N ALA A 236 5.57 3.79 -0.97
CA ALA A 236 6.32 3.94 0.27
C ALA A 236 5.45 4.69 1.28
N ASP A 237 5.60 4.44 2.57
CA ASP A 237 4.86 5.15 3.61
C ASP A 237 5.76 5.49 4.79
N ILE A 238 5.97 6.77 5.02
CA ILE A 238 6.93 7.24 6.03
C ILE A 238 6.34 8.44 6.76
N THR A 239 6.26 8.34 8.07
CA THR A 239 5.97 9.51 8.90
C THR A 239 7.19 9.91 9.73
N ARG A 240 7.49 11.20 9.74
CA ARG A 240 8.39 11.83 10.72
C ARG A 240 7.70 13.02 11.37
N THR A 241 7.84 13.09 12.68
CA THR A 241 7.46 14.30 13.43
C THR A 241 8.71 15.11 13.69
N VAL A 242 8.67 16.39 13.34
CA VAL A 242 9.75 17.36 13.60
C VAL A 242 9.20 18.53 14.43
N SER A 243 10.09 19.35 15.01
CA SER A 243 9.69 20.58 15.71
C SER A 243 10.23 21.80 15.01
N LEU A 244 9.52 22.93 15.10
CA LEU A 244 10.05 24.22 14.73
C LEU A 244 10.42 24.99 15.99
N GLY A 245 11.74 25.02 16.31
CA GLY A 245 12.24 25.58 17.55
C GLY A 245 11.85 24.77 18.80
N LYS A 246 11.71 25.48 19.94
CA LYS A 246 11.45 24.85 21.24
C LYS A 246 9.98 24.54 21.44
N VAL A 247 9.65 23.28 21.67
CA VAL A 247 8.29 22.79 21.91
C VAL A 247 7.96 22.61 23.39
N ASP A 248 6.68 22.43 23.71
CA ASP A 248 6.19 22.06 25.04
C ASP A 248 6.87 20.74 25.50
N PRO A 249 7.36 20.68 26.77
CA PRO A 249 7.98 19.47 27.31
C PRO A 249 7.10 18.20 27.22
N GLU A 250 5.78 18.33 27.27
CA GLU A 250 4.86 17.19 27.10
C GLU A 250 4.93 16.65 25.66
N MET A 251 5.05 17.53 24.66
CA MET A 251 5.18 17.11 23.28
C MET A 251 6.49 16.34 23.03
N HIS A 252 7.59 16.77 23.66
CA HIS A 252 8.85 16.02 23.62
C HIS A 252 8.70 14.66 24.30
N LYS A 253 8.03 14.61 25.47
CA LYS A 253 7.78 13.36 26.19
C LYS A 253 6.97 12.36 25.36
N ILE A 254 5.90 12.81 24.67
CA ILE A 254 5.13 11.89 23.83
C ILE A 254 5.91 11.44 22.58
N TYR A 255 6.86 12.25 22.06
CA TYR A 255 7.77 11.82 21.02
C TYR A 255 8.61 10.61 21.48
N ASP A 256 9.22 10.69 22.65
CA ASP A 256 10.03 9.59 23.21
C ASP A 256 9.17 8.32 23.42
N ILE A 257 7.91 8.49 23.87
CA ILE A 257 6.99 7.36 24.07
C ILE A 257 6.62 6.73 22.72
N VAL A 258 6.31 7.51 21.71
CA VAL A 258 5.96 7.01 20.37
C VAL A 258 7.16 6.31 19.72
N HIS A 259 8.36 6.88 19.86
CA HIS A 259 9.60 6.26 19.35
C HIS A 259 9.85 4.88 19.98
N GLU A 260 9.76 4.78 21.30
CA GLU A 260 9.93 3.49 22.00
C GLU A 260 8.82 2.49 21.66
N ALA A 261 7.56 2.96 21.49
CA ALA A 261 6.45 2.12 21.06
C ALA A 261 6.69 1.57 19.65
N GLN A 262 7.18 2.40 18.72
CA GLN A 262 7.52 1.98 17.37
C GLN A 262 8.63 0.95 17.38
N ARG A 263 9.69 1.16 18.15
CA ARG A 263 10.79 0.19 18.32
C ARG A 263 10.28 -1.18 18.75
N ARG A 264 9.36 -1.21 19.75
CA ARG A 264 8.73 -2.46 20.22
C ARG A 264 7.85 -3.13 19.18
N GLY A 265 7.09 -2.34 18.43
CA GLY A 265 6.30 -2.83 17.29
C GLY A 265 7.18 -3.48 16.23
N ILE A 266 8.28 -2.82 15.84
CA ILE A 266 9.25 -3.35 14.88
C ILE A 266 9.86 -4.65 15.39
N GLU A 267 10.30 -4.72 16.66
CA GLU A 267 10.87 -5.94 17.24
C GLU A 267 9.88 -7.11 17.27
N ALA A 268 8.57 -6.83 17.34
CA ALA A 268 7.52 -7.83 17.29
C ALA A 268 7.16 -8.29 15.87
N ALA A 269 7.62 -7.59 14.83
CA ALA A 269 7.32 -7.87 13.41
C ALA A 269 8.15 -9.05 12.85
N VAL A 270 8.18 -10.18 13.56
CA VAL A 270 8.96 -11.37 13.23
C VAL A 270 8.09 -12.49 12.68
N VAL A 271 8.70 -13.41 11.93
CA VAL A 271 8.02 -14.59 11.39
C VAL A 271 7.35 -15.41 12.49
N GLY A 272 6.08 -15.72 12.27
CA GLY A 272 5.24 -16.51 13.18
C GLY A 272 4.39 -15.70 14.15
N ASN A 273 4.73 -14.43 14.43
CA ASN A 273 3.86 -13.48 15.10
C ASN A 273 2.71 -13.07 14.18
N THR A 274 1.71 -12.40 14.73
CA THR A 274 0.56 -11.87 14.01
C THR A 274 0.57 -10.34 14.01
N GLY A 275 -0.24 -9.71 13.17
CA GLY A 275 -0.45 -8.26 13.23
C GLY A 275 -0.96 -7.79 14.59
N HIS A 276 -1.76 -8.62 15.28
CA HIS A 276 -2.18 -8.37 16.65
C HIS A 276 -0.98 -8.30 17.64
N ASP A 277 0.01 -9.17 17.49
CA ASP A 277 1.20 -9.17 18.37
C ASP A 277 2.02 -7.91 18.16
N VAL A 278 2.15 -7.44 16.92
CA VAL A 278 2.84 -6.18 16.58
C VAL A 278 2.12 -4.97 17.19
N ASP A 279 0.79 -4.88 17.01
CA ASP A 279 -0.03 -3.82 17.59
C ASP A 279 0.06 -3.82 19.10
N LYS A 280 -0.10 -5.00 19.72
CA LYS A 280 -0.07 -5.18 21.17
C LYS A 280 1.26 -4.71 21.78
N ALA A 281 2.38 -5.00 21.15
CA ALA A 281 3.71 -4.61 21.66
C ALA A 281 3.87 -3.09 21.79
N ALA A 282 3.35 -2.34 20.82
CA ALA A 282 3.38 -0.87 20.84
C ALA A 282 2.27 -0.28 21.74
N ARG A 283 1.05 -0.77 21.59
CA ARG A 283 -0.15 -0.27 22.27
C ARG A 283 -0.09 -0.44 23.78
N ASP A 284 0.34 -1.62 24.25
CA ASP A 284 0.46 -1.87 25.68
C ASP A 284 1.44 -0.86 26.32
N TYR A 285 2.57 -0.59 25.67
CA TYR A 285 3.54 0.38 26.16
C TYR A 285 2.97 1.80 26.22
N ILE A 286 2.31 2.27 25.14
CA ILE A 286 1.63 3.59 25.16
C ILE A 286 0.60 3.67 26.30
N THR A 287 -0.12 2.58 26.53
CA THR A 287 -1.13 2.49 27.60
C THR A 287 -0.49 2.53 28.99
N GLU A 288 0.61 1.81 29.19
CA GLU A 288 1.40 1.84 30.45
C GLU A 288 1.95 3.24 30.76
N GLN A 289 2.27 4.02 29.72
CA GLN A 289 2.71 5.41 29.87
C GLN A 289 1.54 6.40 30.12
N GLY A 290 0.28 5.92 30.13
CA GLY A 290 -0.90 6.73 30.43
C GLY A 290 -1.53 7.43 29.21
N TYR A 291 -1.14 7.07 27.98
CA TYR A 291 -1.62 7.70 26.75
C TYR A 291 -2.45 6.75 25.86
N GLY A 292 -2.88 5.59 26.37
CA GLY A 292 -3.58 4.57 25.55
C GLY A 292 -4.85 5.06 24.86
N GLU A 293 -5.60 5.98 25.49
CA GLU A 293 -6.81 6.57 24.90
C GLU A 293 -6.52 7.53 23.71
N TYR A 294 -5.28 7.97 23.56
CA TYR A 294 -4.83 8.88 22.51
C TYR A 294 -4.17 8.17 21.32
N PHE A 295 -4.11 6.84 21.33
CA PHE A 295 -3.69 6.01 20.20
C PHE A 295 -4.90 5.30 19.59
N GLY A 296 -5.60 5.99 18.69
CA GLY A 296 -6.92 5.63 18.20
C GLY A 296 -6.99 4.78 16.95
N HIS A 297 -5.85 4.38 16.32
CA HIS A 297 -5.81 3.56 15.10
C HIS A 297 -4.97 2.29 15.25
N GLY A 298 -4.91 1.44 14.25
CA GLY A 298 -4.03 0.27 14.21
C GLY A 298 -2.56 0.65 14.08
N ILE A 299 -1.67 -0.30 14.42
CA ILE A 299 -0.22 -0.07 14.37
C ILE A 299 0.30 0.11 12.94
N GLY A 300 -0.47 -0.26 11.92
CA GLY A 300 -0.06 -0.16 10.52
C GLY A 300 -0.86 -1.06 9.58
N HIS A 301 -0.40 -1.18 8.36
CA HIS A 301 -1.06 -1.91 7.27
C HIS A 301 -0.03 -2.56 6.33
N GLY A 302 -0.47 -3.50 5.50
CA GLY A 302 0.33 -4.00 4.38
C GLY A 302 0.53 -2.91 3.33
N ILE A 303 1.66 -2.93 2.64
CA ILE A 303 2.00 -1.98 1.59
C ILE A 303 2.59 -2.68 0.38
N GLY A 304 2.35 -2.15 -0.82
CA GLY A 304 2.82 -2.74 -2.07
C GLY A 304 2.36 -1.97 -3.30
N LEU A 305 1.61 -2.61 -4.18
CA LEU A 305 0.98 -1.95 -5.34
C LEU A 305 -0.16 -1.01 -4.94
N GLU A 306 -0.67 -1.16 -3.73
CA GLU A 306 -1.63 -0.26 -3.10
C GLU A 306 -1.01 0.22 -1.79
N ILE A 307 -1.33 1.47 -1.40
CA ILE A 307 -0.86 2.04 -0.13
C ILE A 307 -1.40 1.22 1.06
N HIS A 308 -2.66 0.84 1.01
CA HIS A 308 -3.27 -0.07 1.96
C HIS A 308 -3.57 -1.40 1.25
N GLU A 309 -2.72 -2.39 1.43
CA GLU A 309 -2.97 -3.73 0.92
C GLU A 309 -4.12 -4.38 1.73
N LEU A 310 -5.08 -5.03 1.07
CA LEU A 310 -6.25 -5.63 1.72
C LEU A 310 -5.87 -6.68 2.77
N CYS A 311 -4.87 -7.50 2.50
CA CYS A 311 -4.30 -8.43 3.45
C CYS A 311 -3.38 -7.71 4.44
N GLN A 312 -3.96 -6.95 5.38
CA GLN A 312 -3.25 -6.04 6.29
C GLN A 312 -2.71 -6.80 7.52
N PRO A 313 -1.43 -7.16 7.55
CA PRO A 313 -0.91 -7.98 8.64
C PRO A 313 -0.83 -7.24 9.98
N ALA A 314 -0.67 -5.93 9.99
CA ALA A 314 -0.41 -5.16 11.21
C ALA A 314 -1.64 -4.54 11.88
N LEU A 315 -2.87 -4.88 11.47
CA LEU A 315 -4.07 -4.44 12.15
C LEU A 315 -4.33 -5.25 13.44
N PRO A 316 -4.84 -4.63 14.52
CA PRO A 316 -4.98 -5.25 15.85
C PRO A 316 -5.92 -6.46 15.89
N PHE A 317 -6.80 -6.61 14.92
CA PHE A 317 -7.73 -7.76 14.83
C PHE A 317 -7.27 -8.82 13.83
N ARG A 318 -6.17 -8.62 13.10
CA ARG A 318 -5.67 -9.59 12.13
C ARG A 318 -4.82 -10.66 12.83
N THR A 319 -5.19 -11.92 12.63
CA THR A 319 -4.52 -13.09 13.19
C THR A 319 -3.68 -13.84 12.15
N THR A 320 -3.58 -13.32 10.94
CA THR A 320 -2.69 -13.86 9.90
C THR A 320 -1.25 -13.80 10.40
N LYS A 321 -0.55 -14.92 10.30
CA LYS A 321 0.86 -15.00 10.70
C LYS A 321 1.74 -14.27 9.71
N LEU A 322 2.67 -13.52 10.23
CA LEU A 322 3.73 -12.90 9.46
C LEU A 322 4.66 -13.99 8.91
N VAL A 323 5.04 -13.86 7.66
CA VAL A 323 6.00 -14.72 6.97
C VAL A 323 7.06 -13.87 6.27
N ASN A 324 8.19 -14.49 5.90
CA ASN A 324 9.26 -13.80 5.17
C ASN A 324 8.71 -13.06 3.93
N ASN A 325 9.27 -11.90 3.65
CA ASN A 325 8.96 -11.03 2.52
C ASN A 325 7.57 -10.36 2.55
N MET A 326 6.85 -10.40 3.67
CA MET A 326 5.77 -9.45 3.89
C MET A 326 6.36 -8.07 4.16
N VAL A 327 5.73 -7.02 3.65
CA VAL A 327 6.07 -5.63 3.96
C VAL A 327 4.84 -4.93 4.53
N HIS A 328 5.02 -4.27 5.65
CA HIS A 328 3.96 -3.50 6.31
C HIS A 328 4.53 -2.30 7.05
N THR A 329 3.67 -1.32 7.36
CA THR A 329 4.05 -0.15 8.15
C THR A 329 4.04 -0.46 9.65
N VAL A 330 4.82 0.30 10.43
CA VAL A 330 4.74 0.35 11.89
C VAL A 330 4.73 1.81 12.30
N GLU A 331 3.54 2.31 12.67
CA GLU A 331 3.21 3.75 12.75
C GLU A 331 2.45 4.15 14.03
N PRO A 332 2.92 3.84 15.23
CA PRO A 332 2.23 4.29 16.44
C PRO A 332 2.15 5.81 16.50
N GLY A 333 1.06 6.32 17.06
CA GLY A 333 0.86 7.76 17.27
C GLY A 333 0.17 8.07 18.58
N ILE A 334 0.43 9.26 19.12
CA ILE A 334 -0.28 9.86 20.26
C ILE A 334 -0.80 11.21 19.82
N TYR A 335 -2.11 11.42 19.91
CA TYR A 335 -2.80 12.62 19.44
C TYR A 335 -3.55 13.27 20.58
N LEU A 336 -2.99 14.36 21.14
CA LEU A 336 -3.55 15.10 22.27
C LEU A 336 -4.49 16.19 21.74
N PRO A 337 -5.81 16.11 21.97
CA PRO A 337 -6.72 17.18 21.59
C PRO A 337 -6.25 18.54 22.13
N ASP A 338 -6.35 19.57 21.30
CA ASP A 338 -6.00 20.97 21.62
C ASP A 338 -4.50 21.25 21.92
N LYS A 339 -3.63 20.24 21.78
CA LYS A 339 -2.17 20.41 21.97
C LYS A 339 -1.38 20.07 20.74
N GLY A 340 -1.58 18.89 20.16
CA GLY A 340 -0.84 18.38 19.03
C GLY A 340 -0.65 16.87 19.09
N GLY A 341 0.08 16.31 18.14
CA GLY A 341 0.33 14.86 18.04
C GLY A 341 1.71 14.54 17.53
N VAL A 342 2.04 13.27 17.69
CA VAL A 342 3.27 12.64 17.19
C VAL A 342 2.93 11.33 16.52
N ARG A 343 3.46 11.09 15.34
CA ARG A 343 3.54 9.78 14.67
C ARG A 343 4.95 9.56 14.17
N ILE A 344 5.44 8.34 14.30
CA ILE A 344 6.73 7.90 13.73
C ILE A 344 6.46 6.57 13.04
N GLU A 345 6.83 6.49 11.77
CA GLU A 345 6.50 5.37 10.90
C GLU A 345 7.65 4.94 10.02
N ASP A 346 7.74 3.66 9.81
CA ASP A 346 8.64 3.06 8.83
C ASP A 346 8.00 1.85 8.16
N ASP A 347 8.37 1.63 6.89
CA ASP A 347 8.13 0.40 6.16
C ASP A 347 9.06 -0.71 6.68
N ILE A 348 8.48 -1.85 7.04
CA ILE A 348 9.17 -2.98 7.66
C ILE A 348 9.06 -4.21 6.77
N LEU A 349 10.19 -4.77 6.37
CA LEU A 349 10.27 -6.07 5.71
C LEU A 349 10.42 -7.17 6.77
N VAL A 350 9.47 -8.08 6.81
CA VAL A 350 9.53 -9.25 7.69
C VAL A 350 10.62 -10.21 7.20
N HIS A 351 11.59 -10.48 8.04
CA HIS A 351 12.69 -11.38 7.73
C HIS A 351 13.10 -12.21 8.96
N ASP A 352 12.72 -13.48 8.99
CA ASP A 352 12.99 -14.44 10.09
C ASP A 352 12.68 -13.84 11.48
N GLN A 353 13.68 -13.78 12.36
CA GLN A 353 13.59 -13.19 13.69
C GLN A 353 14.19 -11.77 13.77
N THR A 354 14.58 -11.21 12.63
CA THR A 354 15.22 -9.89 12.56
C THR A 354 14.56 -9.08 11.43
N PRO A 355 13.45 -8.37 11.72
CA PRO A 355 12.80 -7.53 10.73
C PRO A 355 13.74 -6.43 10.25
N GLU A 356 13.64 -6.09 8.98
CA GLU A 356 14.43 -5.03 8.38
C GLU A 356 13.60 -3.76 8.26
N THR A 357 14.06 -2.68 8.85
CA THR A 357 13.51 -1.34 8.61
C THR A 357 14.02 -0.81 7.28
N LEU A 358 13.12 -0.62 6.32
CA LEU A 358 13.48 -0.17 4.97
C LEU A 358 13.72 1.33 4.91
N SER A 359 12.96 2.13 5.67
CA SER A 359 13.11 3.59 5.75
C SER A 359 14.08 3.97 6.88
N THR A 360 15.18 4.61 6.51
CA THR A 360 16.33 4.84 7.42
C THR A 360 16.51 6.31 7.82
N LEU A 361 15.45 7.13 7.74
CA LEU A 361 15.50 8.51 8.22
C LEU A 361 15.71 8.56 9.74
N PRO A 362 16.53 9.52 10.24
CA PRO A 362 16.73 9.68 11.68
C PRO A 362 15.41 9.87 12.44
N LYS A 363 15.31 9.22 13.61
CA LYS A 363 14.15 9.27 14.50
C LYS A 363 14.49 9.09 15.98
N ASP A 364 15.75 8.77 16.30
CA ASP A 364 16.18 8.53 17.69
C ASP A 364 16.06 9.78 18.56
N GLU A 365 16.14 10.95 17.96
CA GLU A 365 15.94 12.25 18.59
C GLU A 365 14.98 13.09 17.75
N LEU A 366 14.18 13.93 18.43
CA LEU A 366 13.30 14.89 17.77
C LEU A 366 14.12 15.88 16.94
N ILE A 367 13.93 15.88 15.64
CA ILE A 367 14.58 16.86 14.75
C ILE A 367 13.99 18.23 15.03
N SER A 368 14.83 19.16 15.49
CA SER A 368 14.44 20.57 15.69
C SER A 368 15.00 21.43 14.54
N LEU A 369 14.11 22.12 13.87
CA LEU A 369 14.39 23.01 12.74
C LEU A 369 14.57 24.44 13.21
#